data_7b06085deb61fb4fecd0198adbfc818c
#
_entry.id   7b06085deb61fb4fecd0198adbfc818c
#
_cell.length_a   1.000
_cell.length_b   1.000
_cell.length_c   1.000
_cell.angle_alpha   90.00
_cell.angle_beta   90.00
_cell.angle_gamma   90.00
#
_symmetry.space_group_name_H-M   'P 1'
#
loop_
_entity.id
_entity.type
_entity.pdbx_description
1 polymer ?
#
loop_
_entity_poly.entity_id
_entity_poly.type
_entity_poly.pdbx_seq_one_letter_code
_entity_poly.pdbx_strand_id
1 'polypeptide(L)'
;LIPNISREDVPPALTALFSYMNDNPEVCHAFYGKNWESDFTRNAKDLIARRCLGQLQANGGGTQRQQYLLAFAVNGCFGSIVAWQDAGCQPPPEEMAAITWQAIRAVKALL
;
A
#
# COMPACT_ATOMS: atom_id res chain seq x y z
N LEU A 1 11.04 17.54 -1.61
CA LEU A 1 9.71 18.13 -1.62
C LEU A 1 8.77 17.38 -2.52
N ILE A 2 7.62 17.09 -2.00
CA ILE A 2 6.61 16.33 -2.69
C ILE A 2 5.82 17.31 -3.55
N PRO A 3 5.81 17.14 -4.88
CA PRO A 3 4.98 17.98 -5.73
C PRO A 3 3.50 17.78 -5.40
N ASN A 4 2.71 18.80 -5.66
CA ASN A 4 1.28 18.69 -5.44
C ASN A 4 0.70 17.52 -6.20
N ILE A 5 0.11 16.59 -5.46
CA ILE A 5 -0.58 15.46 -6.06
C ILE A 5 -2.04 15.87 -6.22
N SER A 6 -2.55 15.72 -7.44
CA SER A 6 -3.96 15.89 -7.65
C SER A 6 -4.70 14.76 -6.93
N ARG A 7 -5.60 15.12 -6.03
CA ARG A 7 -6.43 14.13 -5.33
C ARG A 7 -7.37 13.41 -6.29
N GLU A 8 -7.61 14.00 -7.46
CA GLU A 8 -8.43 13.39 -8.49
C GLU A 8 -7.81 12.15 -9.10
N ASP A 9 -6.46 12.05 -9.05
CA ASP A 9 -5.73 10.91 -9.60
C ASP A 9 -5.68 9.71 -8.64
N VAL A 10 -6.08 9.92 -7.38
CA VAL A 10 -6.04 8.86 -6.37
C VAL A 10 -7.22 7.92 -6.57
N PRO A 11 -6.97 6.59 -6.70
CA PRO A 11 -8.09 5.65 -6.83
C PRO A 11 -9.04 5.76 -5.64
N PRO A 12 -10.35 5.87 -5.89
CA PRO A 12 -11.33 5.95 -4.79
C PRO A 12 -11.23 4.78 -3.81
N ALA A 13 -10.87 3.60 -4.31
CA ALA A 13 -10.72 2.42 -3.47
C ALA A 13 -9.63 2.59 -2.41
N LEU A 14 -8.54 3.30 -2.76
CA LEU A 14 -7.44 3.55 -1.83
C LEU A 14 -7.88 4.49 -0.70
N THR A 15 -8.57 5.57 -1.06
CA THR A 15 -9.13 6.50 -0.06
C THR A 15 -10.13 5.79 0.83
N ALA A 16 -10.99 4.96 0.24
CA ALA A 16 -11.98 4.19 1.00
C ALA A 16 -11.31 3.23 1.97
N LEU A 17 -10.19 2.62 1.59
CA LEU A 17 -9.44 1.72 2.46
C LEU A 17 -8.94 2.45 3.71
N PHE A 18 -8.29 3.60 3.52
CA PHE A 18 -7.77 4.38 4.65
C PHE A 18 -8.90 4.91 5.53
N SER A 19 -10.01 5.35 4.92
CA SER A 19 -11.18 5.80 5.68
C SER A 19 -11.77 4.67 6.51
N TYR A 20 -11.86 3.47 5.93
CA TYR A 20 -12.35 2.29 6.63
C TYR A 20 -11.46 1.95 7.82
N MET A 21 -10.15 1.96 7.64
CA MET A 21 -9.22 1.68 8.73
C MET A 21 -9.31 2.74 9.84
N ASN A 22 -9.49 4.00 9.47
CA ASN A 22 -9.64 5.08 10.44
C ASN A 22 -10.90 4.92 11.29
N ASP A 23 -11.98 4.42 10.67
CA ASP A 23 -13.28 4.26 11.33
C ASP A 23 -13.42 2.94 12.08
N ASN A 24 -12.49 2.01 11.88
CA ASN A 24 -12.56 0.67 12.45
C ASN A 24 -11.21 0.29 13.10
N PRO A 25 -10.95 0.79 14.33
CA PRO A 25 -9.67 0.55 14.99
C PRO A 25 -9.32 -0.93 15.17
N GLU A 26 -10.32 -1.81 15.26
CA GLU A 26 -10.10 -3.25 15.39
C GLU A 26 -9.44 -3.84 14.15
N VAL A 27 -9.68 -3.27 12.98
CA VAL A 27 -9.00 -3.68 11.73
C VAL A 27 -7.54 -3.25 11.81
N CYS A 28 -7.26 -2.11 12.42
CA CYS A 28 -5.90 -1.63 12.62
C CYS A 28 -5.06 -2.64 13.42
N HIS A 29 -5.66 -3.27 14.42
CA HIS A 29 -4.96 -4.24 15.25
C HIS A 29 -4.54 -5.49 14.48
N ALA A 30 -5.18 -5.78 13.36
CA ALA A 30 -4.80 -6.90 12.50
C ALA A 30 -3.44 -6.67 11.83
N PHE A 31 -3.06 -5.40 11.65
CA PHE A 31 -1.80 -5.01 10.98
C PHE A 31 -0.78 -4.42 11.94
N TYR A 32 -1.07 -4.40 13.25
CA TYR A 32 -0.35 -3.58 14.21
C TYR A 32 0.08 -4.40 15.41
N GLY A 33 1.08 -3.92 16.14
CA GLY A 33 1.55 -4.56 17.35
C GLY A 33 2.36 -5.83 17.07
N LYS A 34 2.37 -6.74 18.01
CA LYS A 34 3.17 -7.96 17.95
C LYS A 34 2.78 -8.88 16.79
N ASN A 35 1.58 -8.72 16.28
CA ASN A 35 1.00 -9.62 15.29
C ASN A 35 0.91 -9.01 13.89
N TRP A 36 1.57 -7.87 13.66
CA TRP A 36 1.50 -7.26 12.34
C TRP A 36 2.12 -8.16 11.26
N GLU A 37 3.05 -9.04 11.64
CA GLU A 37 3.60 -10.09 10.77
C GLU A 37 2.85 -11.41 10.90
N SER A 38 1.58 -11.36 11.31
CA SER A 38 0.73 -12.53 11.42
C SER A 38 0.53 -13.22 10.06
N ASP A 39 0.01 -14.44 10.10
CA ASP A 39 -0.34 -15.18 8.89
C ASP A 39 -1.31 -14.41 8.01
N PHE A 40 -2.25 -13.68 8.62
CA PHE A 40 -3.18 -12.85 7.88
C PHE A 40 -2.45 -11.79 7.05
N THR A 41 -1.51 -11.08 7.67
CA THR A 41 -0.75 -10.03 6.99
C THR A 41 0.11 -10.61 5.87
N ARG A 42 0.81 -11.71 6.15
CA ARG A 42 1.64 -12.38 5.15
C ARG A 42 0.82 -12.88 3.97
N ASN A 43 -0.34 -13.46 4.24
CA ASN A 43 -1.22 -13.95 3.19
C ASN A 43 -1.76 -12.81 2.34
N ALA A 44 -2.11 -11.68 2.95
CA ALA A 44 -2.59 -10.51 2.22
C ALA A 44 -1.49 -9.95 1.31
N LYS A 45 -0.26 -9.81 1.82
CA LYS A 45 0.88 -9.35 1.02
C LYS A 45 1.14 -10.28 -0.16
N ASP A 46 1.14 -11.57 0.11
CA ASP A 46 1.40 -12.60 -0.90
C ASP A 46 0.35 -12.58 -2.00
N LEU A 47 -0.92 -12.46 -1.63
CA LEU A 47 -2.01 -12.39 -2.61
C LEU A 47 -1.87 -11.18 -3.51
N ILE A 48 -1.60 -10.00 -2.93
CA ILE A 48 -1.43 -8.77 -3.69
C ILE A 48 -0.23 -8.88 -4.62
N ALA A 49 0.90 -9.39 -4.11
CA ALA A 49 2.11 -9.55 -4.89
C ALA A 49 1.90 -10.48 -6.08
N ARG A 50 1.20 -11.60 -5.86
CA ARG A 50 0.94 -12.56 -6.94
C ARG A 50 0.04 -11.99 -8.01
N ARG A 51 -0.98 -11.22 -7.63
CA ARG A 51 -1.89 -10.59 -8.61
C ARG A 51 -1.16 -9.56 -9.45
N CYS A 52 -0.35 -8.74 -8.81
CA CYS A 52 0.44 -7.73 -9.54
C CYS A 52 1.47 -8.39 -10.46
N LEU A 53 2.14 -9.44 -9.99
CA LEU A 53 3.10 -10.18 -10.81
C LEU A 53 2.42 -10.80 -12.02
N GLY A 54 1.23 -11.36 -11.82
CA GLY A 54 0.45 -11.93 -12.91
C GLY A 54 0.13 -10.91 -14.00
N GLN A 55 -0.21 -9.68 -13.59
CA GLN A 55 -0.46 -8.59 -14.56
C GLN A 55 0.82 -8.20 -15.31
N LEU A 56 1.94 -8.12 -14.61
CA LEU A 56 3.22 -7.82 -15.25
C LEU A 56 3.58 -8.89 -16.27
N GLN A 57 3.40 -10.15 -15.92
CA GLN A 57 3.70 -11.28 -16.81
C GLN A 57 2.78 -11.28 -18.02
N ALA A 58 1.50 -10.96 -17.85
CA ALA A 58 0.54 -10.87 -18.94
C ALA A 58 0.92 -9.79 -19.95
N ASN A 59 1.66 -8.77 -19.52
CA ASN A 59 2.14 -7.68 -20.37
C ASN A 59 3.58 -7.89 -20.85
N GLY A 60 4.09 -9.10 -20.73
CA GLY A 60 5.45 -9.43 -21.18
C GLY A 60 6.55 -9.12 -20.17
N GLY A 61 6.16 -8.73 -18.96
CA GLY A 61 7.11 -8.42 -17.88
C GLY A 61 7.30 -9.59 -16.90
N GLY A 62 7.51 -9.25 -15.64
CA GLY A 62 7.70 -10.23 -14.58
C GLY A 62 9.18 -10.60 -14.41
N THR A 63 10.07 -9.71 -14.81
CA THR A 63 11.51 -9.90 -14.65
C THR A 63 11.89 -9.95 -13.18
N GLN A 64 13.08 -10.46 -12.87
CA GLN A 64 13.57 -10.47 -11.49
C GLN A 64 13.62 -9.05 -10.89
N ARG A 65 14.08 -8.08 -11.69
CA ARG A 65 14.10 -6.69 -11.26
C ARG A 65 12.71 -6.20 -10.88
N GLN A 66 11.71 -6.49 -11.71
CA GLN A 66 10.32 -6.09 -11.43
C GLN A 66 9.76 -6.79 -10.20
N GLN A 67 10.14 -8.04 -9.96
CA GLN A 67 9.73 -8.75 -8.75
C GLN A 67 10.26 -8.08 -7.49
N TYR A 68 11.51 -7.60 -7.50
CA TYR A 68 12.07 -6.88 -6.35
C TYR A 68 11.40 -5.52 -6.14
N LEU A 69 11.13 -4.79 -7.22
CA LEU A 69 10.41 -3.52 -7.13
C LEU A 69 9.01 -3.72 -6.58
N LEU A 70 8.34 -4.78 -7.02
CA LEU A 70 7.01 -5.12 -6.52
C LEU A 70 7.04 -5.46 -5.04
N ALA A 71 8.01 -6.26 -4.59
CA ALA A 71 8.17 -6.61 -3.18
C ALA A 71 8.38 -5.35 -2.34
N PHE A 72 9.21 -4.41 -2.83
CA PHE A 72 9.44 -3.14 -2.17
C PHE A 72 8.11 -2.36 -2.02
N ALA A 73 7.33 -2.27 -3.09
CA ALA A 73 6.07 -1.52 -3.08
C ALA A 73 5.04 -2.14 -2.12
N VAL A 74 4.88 -3.46 -2.16
CA VAL A 74 3.90 -4.14 -1.31
C VAL A 74 4.27 -3.98 0.17
N ASN A 75 5.52 -4.26 0.52
CA ASN A 75 5.97 -4.14 1.90
C ASN A 75 5.99 -2.69 2.37
N GLY A 76 6.32 -1.76 1.48
CA GLY A 76 6.29 -0.33 1.77
C GLY A 76 4.89 0.15 2.09
N CYS A 77 3.88 -0.30 1.34
CA CYS A 77 2.49 0.07 1.60
C CYS A 77 2.05 -0.42 2.98
N PHE A 78 2.35 -1.67 3.33
CA PHE A 78 1.98 -2.19 4.65
C PHE A 78 2.76 -1.50 5.77
N GLY A 79 4.04 -1.21 5.57
CA GLY A 79 4.83 -0.45 6.53
C GLY A 79 4.30 0.96 6.73
N SER A 80 3.84 1.60 5.66
CA SER A 80 3.24 2.94 5.74
C SER A 80 1.95 2.93 6.55
N ILE A 81 1.14 1.88 6.40
CA ILE A 81 -0.09 1.72 7.19
C ILE A 81 0.25 1.65 8.69
N VAL A 82 1.25 0.85 9.06
CA VAL A 82 1.68 0.73 10.45
C VAL A 82 2.16 2.07 10.98
N ALA A 83 3.01 2.76 10.22
CA ALA A 83 3.54 4.08 10.61
C ALA A 83 2.40 5.09 10.81
N TRP A 84 1.42 5.07 9.93
CA TRP A 84 0.26 5.95 10.00
C TRP A 84 -0.57 5.70 11.26
N GLN A 85 -0.78 4.43 11.60
CA GLN A 85 -1.49 4.06 12.81
C GLN A 85 -0.71 4.46 14.06
N ASP A 86 0.61 4.28 14.04
CA ASP A 86 1.48 4.72 15.15
C ASP A 86 1.40 6.22 15.36
N ALA A 87 1.19 6.97 14.31
CA ALA A 87 1.06 8.43 14.37
C ALA A 87 -0.37 8.89 14.73
N GLY A 88 -1.24 7.96 15.14
CA GLY A 88 -2.61 8.29 15.50
C GLY A 88 -3.50 8.57 14.31
N CYS A 89 -3.24 7.90 13.20
CA CYS A 89 -3.97 8.09 11.94
C CYS A 89 -3.89 9.52 11.42
N GLN A 90 -2.70 10.11 11.53
CA GLN A 90 -2.40 11.44 10.98
C GLN A 90 -1.36 11.29 9.87
N PRO A 91 -1.54 11.92 8.75
CA PRO A 91 -2.60 12.86 8.35
C PRO A 91 -3.96 12.17 8.11
N PRO A 92 -5.02 12.94 7.78
CA PRO A 92 -6.34 12.35 7.49
C PRO A 92 -6.30 11.34 6.34
N PRO A 93 -7.29 10.45 6.27
CA PRO A 93 -7.30 9.37 5.26
C PRO A 93 -7.08 9.82 3.82
N GLU A 94 -7.68 10.94 3.41
CA GLU A 94 -7.53 11.43 2.04
C GLU A 94 -6.08 11.81 1.73
N GLU A 95 -5.41 12.45 2.67
CA GLU A 95 -4.02 12.83 2.49
C GLU A 95 -3.10 11.61 2.52
N MET A 96 -3.39 10.66 3.41
CA MET A 96 -2.61 9.43 3.49
C MET A 96 -2.75 8.61 2.22
N ALA A 97 -3.96 8.54 1.66
CA ALA A 97 -4.18 7.88 0.38
C ALA A 97 -3.38 8.55 -0.74
N ALA A 98 -3.33 9.88 -0.76
CA ALA A 98 -2.56 10.63 -1.76
C ALA A 98 -1.05 10.36 -1.64
N ILE A 99 -0.54 10.34 -0.43
CA ILE A 99 0.90 10.05 -0.18
C ILE A 99 1.23 8.62 -0.66
N THR A 100 0.40 7.66 -0.29
CA THR A 100 0.59 6.27 -0.68
C THR A 100 0.52 6.10 -2.18
N TRP A 101 -0.45 6.75 -2.82
CA TRP A 101 -0.61 6.69 -4.27
C TRP A 101 0.59 7.28 -5.00
N GLN A 102 1.15 8.36 -4.48
CA GLN A 102 2.36 8.95 -5.06
C GLN A 102 3.52 7.95 -5.04
N ALA A 103 3.71 7.25 -3.92
CA ALA A 103 4.76 6.25 -3.81
C ALA A 103 4.52 5.09 -4.77
N ILE A 104 3.28 4.63 -4.90
CA ILE A 104 2.91 3.57 -5.83
C ILE A 104 3.21 3.98 -7.27
N ARG A 105 2.85 5.21 -7.64
CA ARG A 105 3.10 5.72 -8.99
C ARG A 105 4.59 5.81 -9.29
N ALA A 106 5.39 6.20 -8.30
CA ALA A 106 6.84 6.27 -8.48
C ALA A 106 7.43 4.88 -8.77
N VAL A 107 6.98 3.86 -8.05
CA VAL A 107 7.42 2.49 -8.31
C VAL A 107 6.93 2.00 -9.66
N LYS A 108 5.67 2.28 -10.01
CA LYS A 108 5.12 1.90 -11.33
C LYS A 108 5.94 2.48 -12.47
N ALA A 109 6.43 3.69 -12.32
CA ALA A 109 7.27 4.32 -13.34
C ALA A 109 8.59 3.59 -13.55
N LEU A 110 9.05 2.84 -12.55
CA LEU A 110 10.27 2.04 -12.64
C LEU A 110 10.02 0.65 -13.24
N LEU A 111 8.80 0.20 -13.26
CA LEU A 111 8.44 -1.09 -13.81
C LEU A 111 8.41 -1.05 -15.33
#